data_94cbe854f7b7a0328123f75a191cd1dc
#
_entry.id   94cbe854f7b7a0328123f75a191cd1dc
#
_cell.length_a   1.000
_cell.length_b   1.000
_cell.length_c   1.000
_cell.angle_alpha   90.00
_cell.angle_beta   90.00
_cell.angle_gamma   90.00
#
_symmetry.space_group_name_H-M   'P 1'
#
loop_
_entity.id
_entity.type
_entity.pdbx_description
1 polymer ?
#
loop_
_entity_poly.entity_id
_entity_poly.type
_entity_poly.pdbx_seq_one_letter_code
_entity_poly.pdbx_strand_id
1 'polypeptide(L)'
;MALCPHCQNPLPPDWPATQCPSCGGALSAASEALVPPTPDETAGPPPAWDDRDRVGFATAFVETTREVLTRPTSFFRSMPVTGGIGSPLLYGVIAGWIGLAAAAFYQAIWVSIVGPASLPFGLDSGELSFVLGWLESWAGLVAQVILGGVSVVITVFVGSGILHLMLLLLGGARRGFEATFRVVCFSQATTLLLLIPLFLIPFCGLAVVAWCLALYVIGLAQAHQIGYGHALAAVLLPILALCCCCVGLATIFAGAIASLVGQMP
;
A
#
# COMPACT_ATOMS: atom_id res chain seq x y z
N MET A 1 -46.74 -12.63 11.24
CA MET A 1 -46.66 -13.73 12.21
C MET A 1 -45.32 -14.42 12.01
N ALA A 2 -44.47 -14.50 13.05
CA ALA A 2 -43.18 -15.19 12.98
C ALA A 2 -43.43 -16.71 13.03
N LEU A 3 -42.69 -17.49 12.22
CA LEU A 3 -42.75 -18.94 12.19
C LEU A 3 -41.54 -19.50 12.93
N CYS A 4 -41.72 -20.59 13.67
CA CYS A 4 -40.61 -21.29 14.32
C CYS A 4 -39.65 -21.87 13.27
N PRO A 5 -38.32 -21.64 13.35
CA PRO A 5 -37.36 -22.19 12.38
C PRO A 5 -37.23 -23.71 12.44
N HIS A 6 -37.64 -24.35 13.54
CA HIS A 6 -37.52 -25.81 13.71
C HIS A 6 -38.75 -26.58 13.28
N CYS A 7 -39.96 -26.06 13.53
CA CYS A 7 -41.20 -26.79 13.25
C CYS A 7 -42.18 -26.03 12.34
N GLN A 8 -41.83 -24.80 11.90
CA GLN A 8 -42.61 -23.94 11.03
C GLN A 8 -44.03 -23.57 11.56
N ASN A 9 -44.31 -23.87 12.83
CA ASN A 9 -45.57 -23.45 13.44
C ASN A 9 -45.53 -21.93 13.75
N PRO A 10 -46.70 -21.24 13.62
CA PRO A 10 -46.78 -19.82 13.93
C PRO A 10 -46.59 -19.58 15.43
N LEU A 11 -45.74 -18.58 15.74
CA LEU A 11 -45.50 -18.16 17.11
C LEU A 11 -46.48 -17.05 17.50
N PRO A 12 -47.02 -17.06 18.75
CA PRO A 12 -47.86 -15.99 19.26
C PRO A 12 -47.11 -14.63 19.21
N PRO A 13 -47.79 -13.52 18.89
CA PRO A 13 -47.13 -12.21 18.68
C PRO A 13 -46.41 -11.66 19.92
N ASP A 14 -46.76 -12.08 21.12
CA ASP A 14 -46.21 -11.58 22.39
C ASP A 14 -45.47 -12.68 23.18
N TRP A 15 -44.93 -13.69 22.49
CA TRP A 15 -44.27 -14.83 23.15
C TRP A 15 -42.82 -14.48 23.57
N PRO A 16 -42.56 -14.30 24.87
CA PRO A 16 -41.25 -13.89 25.38
C PRO A 16 -40.27 -15.04 25.59
N ALA A 17 -40.62 -16.26 25.19
CA ALA A 17 -39.85 -17.45 25.54
C ALA A 17 -38.67 -17.68 24.57
N THR A 18 -37.59 -18.13 25.12
CA THR A 18 -36.38 -18.58 24.41
C THR A 18 -36.56 -19.94 23.72
N GLN A 19 -37.72 -20.58 23.87
CA GLN A 19 -38.03 -21.90 23.32
C GLN A 19 -39.45 -21.91 22.66
N CYS A 20 -39.57 -22.65 21.55
CA CYS A 20 -40.84 -22.80 20.85
C CYS A 20 -41.86 -23.63 21.69
N PRO A 21 -43.11 -23.16 21.89
CA PRO A 21 -44.09 -23.87 22.66
C PRO A 21 -44.55 -25.21 22.01
N SER A 22 -44.37 -25.34 20.70
CA SER A 22 -44.84 -26.52 19.95
C SER A 22 -43.78 -27.62 19.82
N CYS A 23 -42.47 -27.28 19.77
CA CYS A 23 -41.43 -28.28 19.58
C CYS A 23 -40.27 -28.19 20.59
N GLY A 24 -40.27 -27.23 21.50
CA GLY A 24 -39.22 -27.03 22.51
C GLY A 24 -37.89 -26.52 21.94
N GLY A 25 -37.80 -26.30 20.63
CA GLY A 25 -36.57 -25.79 20.00
C GLY A 25 -36.21 -24.37 20.46
N ALA A 26 -34.93 -24.12 20.70
CA ALA A 26 -34.47 -22.82 21.13
C ALA A 26 -34.69 -21.74 20.04
N LEU A 27 -35.35 -20.65 20.39
CA LEU A 27 -35.66 -19.53 19.52
C LEU A 27 -34.60 -18.41 19.59
N SER A 28 -33.71 -18.48 20.58
CA SER A 28 -32.65 -17.47 20.82
C SER A 28 -31.60 -17.43 19.72
N ALA A 29 -31.41 -18.50 18.94
CA ALA A 29 -30.42 -18.51 17.86
C ALA A 29 -30.83 -17.74 16.59
N ALA A 30 -32.14 -17.45 16.42
CA ALA A 30 -32.61 -16.75 15.22
C ALA A 30 -32.59 -15.22 15.37
N SER A 31 -32.56 -14.69 16.61
CA SER A 31 -32.47 -13.24 16.86
C SER A 31 -31.04 -12.72 16.80
N GLU A 32 -30.05 -13.58 17.04
CA GLU A 32 -28.62 -13.21 16.91
C GLU A 32 -28.16 -13.12 15.44
N ALA A 33 -28.83 -13.80 14.51
CA ALA A 33 -28.48 -13.80 13.09
C ALA A 33 -28.92 -12.53 12.33
N LEU A 34 -29.66 -11.63 12.95
CA LEU A 34 -30.15 -10.37 12.35
C LEU A 34 -29.50 -9.12 12.95
N VAL A 35 -28.64 -9.27 13.95
CA VAL A 35 -27.76 -8.18 14.38
C VAL A 35 -26.60 -8.15 13.39
N PRO A 36 -26.42 -7.06 12.59
CA PRO A 36 -25.20 -6.91 11.82
C PRO A 36 -24.03 -7.11 12.79
N PRO A 37 -22.96 -7.83 12.41
CA PRO A 37 -21.83 -8.04 13.29
C PRO A 37 -21.42 -6.66 13.81
N THR A 38 -21.50 -6.47 15.12
CA THR A 38 -21.00 -5.28 15.78
C THR A 38 -19.58 -5.08 15.32
N PRO A 39 -19.16 -3.83 14.99
CA PRO A 39 -17.77 -3.54 14.65
C PRO A 39 -16.91 -4.23 15.69
N ASP A 40 -15.99 -5.06 15.23
CA ASP A 40 -15.17 -5.94 16.04
C ASP A 40 -14.66 -5.18 17.29
N GLU A 41 -15.18 -5.48 18.47
CA GLU A 41 -14.79 -4.83 19.74
C GLU A 41 -13.30 -5.00 20.06
N THR A 42 -12.62 -5.87 19.29
CA THR A 42 -11.17 -6.04 19.33
C THR A 42 -10.42 -5.06 18.42
N ALA A 43 -11.12 -4.29 17.57
CA ALA A 43 -10.51 -3.24 16.77
C ALA A 43 -10.24 -2.04 17.70
N GLY A 44 -8.97 -1.67 17.84
CA GLY A 44 -8.56 -0.44 18.57
C GLY A 44 -9.22 0.82 17.98
N PRO A 45 -9.02 1.98 18.59
CA PRO A 45 -9.57 3.24 18.06
C PRO A 45 -9.14 3.44 16.60
N PRO A 46 -9.99 4.08 15.78
CA PRO A 46 -9.66 4.36 14.39
C PRO A 46 -8.40 5.23 14.29
N PRO A 47 -7.66 5.17 13.16
CA PRO A 47 -6.49 6.02 12.93
C PRO A 47 -6.77 7.50 13.21
N ALA A 48 -5.82 8.20 13.83
CA ALA A 48 -5.96 9.63 14.14
C ALA A 48 -6.27 10.47 12.88
N TRP A 49 -5.81 10.05 11.71
CA TRP A 49 -6.10 10.68 10.42
C TRP A 49 -7.58 10.69 10.06
N ASP A 50 -8.32 9.67 10.41
CA ASP A 50 -9.76 9.61 10.13
C ASP A 50 -10.56 10.50 11.10
N ASP A 51 -9.95 10.92 12.24
CA ASP A 51 -10.53 11.83 13.24
C ASP A 51 -9.83 13.23 13.24
N ARG A 52 -9.18 13.60 12.11
CA ARG A 52 -8.41 14.85 11.99
C ARG A 52 -9.19 16.13 12.25
N ASP A 53 -10.49 16.10 12.04
CA ASP A 53 -11.35 17.27 12.27
C ASP A 53 -11.47 17.56 13.77
N ARG A 54 -11.33 16.54 14.62
CA ARG A 54 -11.38 16.66 16.09
C ARG A 54 -10.00 16.91 16.71
N VAL A 55 -8.97 16.18 16.26
CA VAL A 55 -7.63 16.25 16.87
C VAL A 55 -6.72 17.28 16.20
N GLY A 56 -7.13 17.82 15.05
CA GLY A 56 -6.35 18.74 14.24
C GLY A 56 -5.49 18.06 13.20
N PHE A 57 -5.38 18.69 12.02
CA PHE A 57 -4.73 18.13 10.84
C PHE A 57 -3.28 17.70 11.06
N ALA A 58 -2.44 18.59 11.62
CA ALA A 58 -1.02 18.32 11.83
C ALA A 58 -0.80 17.20 12.86
N THR A 59 -1.56 17.21 13.96
CA THR A 59 -1.50 16.20 15.00
C THR A 59 -1.90 14.84 14.42
N ALA A 60 -3.03 14.78 13.70
CA ALA A 60 -3.51 13.57 13.06
C ALA A 60 -2.48 12.99 12.07
N PHE A 61 -1.83 13.84 11.26
CA PHE A 61 -0.80 13.42 10.32
C PHE A 61 0.40 12.80 11.01
N VAL A 62 0.94 13.48 12.04
CA VAL A 62 2.11 13.01 12.78
C VAL A 62 1.83 11.73 13.57
N GLU A 63 0.69 11.67 14.26
CA GLU A 63 0.30 10.49 15.04
C GLU A 63 0.08 9.28 14.12
N THR A 64 -0.65 9.44 13.01
CA THR A 64 -0.84 8.38 12.03
C THR A 64 0.50 7.91 11.45
N THR A 65 1.38 8.83 11.06
CA THR A 65 2.72 8.48 10.58
C THR A 65 3.51 7.68 11.61
N ARG A 66 3.50 8.13 12.87
CA ARG A 66 4.17 7.43 13.96
C ARG A 66 3.61 6.02 14.16
N GLU A 67 2.29 5.87 14.19
CA GLU A 67 1.64 4.57 14.38
C GLU A 67 1.96 3.60 13.24
N VAL A 68 1.84 4.04 11.98
CA VAL A 68 2.17 3.23 10.81
C VAL A 68 3.62 2.74 10.86
N LEU A 69 4.55 3.63 11.22
CA LEU A 69 5.98 3.30 11.22
C LEU A 69 6.42 2.47 12.44
N THR A 70 5.77 2.62 13.60
CA THR A 70 6.23 1.98 14.85
C THR A 70 5.35 0.82 15.32
N ARG A 71 4.06 0.81 14.94
CA ARG A 71 3.08 -0.19 15.37
C ARG A 71 2.18 -0.64 14.20
N PRO A 72 2.75 -1.07 13.06
CA PRO A 72 1.99 -1.32 11.85
C PRO A 72 0.88 -2.37 12.03
N THR A 73 1.13 -3.43 12.78
CA THR A 73 0.14 -4.49 12.98
C THR A 73 -1.13 -3.98 13.68
N SER A 74 -0.98 -3.18 14.75
CA SER A 74 -2.13 -2.60 15.45
C SER A 74 -2.84 -1.57 14.59
N PHE A 75 -2.07 -0.72 13.89
CA PHE A 75 -2.61 0.29 12.98
C PHE A 75 -3.48 -0.32 11.87
N PHE A 76 -2.94 -1.26 11.11
CA PHE A 76 -3.69 -1.87 9.99
C PHE A 76 -4.84 -2.78 10.43
N ARG A 77 -4.79 -3.28 11.67
CA ARG A 77 -5.90 -4.03 12.27
C ARG A 77 -7.08 -3.12 12.62
N SER A 78 -6.82 -1.93 13.16
CA SER A 78 -7.85 -0.95 13.54
C SER A 78 -8.29 -0.07 12.36
N MET A 79 -7.58 -0.10 11.24
CA MET A 79 -7.87 0.71 10.06
C MET A 79 -9.22 0.33 9.45
N PRO A 80 -10.15 1.29 9.25
CA PRO A 80 -11.38 1.03 8.51
C PRO A 80 -11.07 0.55 7.09
N VAL A 81 -11.72 -0.52 6.64
CA VAL A 81 -11.52 -1.09 5.29
C VAL A 81 -12.48 -0.52 4.25
N THR A 82 -13.42 0.32 4.70
CA THR A 82 -14.43 1.04 3.90
C THR A 82 -14.55 2.48 4.41
N GLY A 83 -15.23 3.37 3.66
CA GLY A 83 -15.44 4.76 4.05
C GLY A 83 -14.86 5.77 3.05
N GLY A 84 -14.51 5.30 1.86
CA GLY A 84 -14.05 6.12 0.74
C GLY A 84 -12.53 6.22 0.63
N ILE A 85 -12.09 6.49 -0.58
CA ILE A 85 -10.66 6.54 -0.96
C ILE A 85 -10.02 7.93 -0.75
N GLY A 86 -10.84 8.99 -0.60
CA GLY A 86 -10.35 10.38 -0.59
C GLY A 86 -9.47 10.68 0.64
N SER A 87 -9.93 10.28 1.84
CA SER A 87 -9.19 10.53 3.09
C SER A 87 -7.81 9.84 3.08
N PRO A 88 -7.69 8.52 2.83
CA PRO A 88 -6.39 7.86 2.76
C PRO A 88 -5.53 8.37 1.61
N LEU A 89 -6.11 8.71 0.44
CA LEU A 89 -5.37 9.28 -0.67
C LEU A 89 -4.72 10.60 -0.29
N LEU A 90 -5.45 11.49 0.39
CA LEU A 90 -4.91 12.77 0.83
C LEU A 90 -3.68 12.57 1.74
N TYR A 91 -3.76 11.63 2.70
CA TYR A 91 -2.62 11.28 3.53
C TYR A 91 -1.43 10.77 2.69
N GLY A 92 -1.67 9.80 1.81
CA GLY A 92 -0.64 9.21 0.98
C GLY A 92 0.04 10.22 0.05
N VAL A 93 -0.74 11.13 -0.54
CA VAL A 93 -0.20 12.18 -1.41
C VAL A 93 0.68 13.15 -0.63
N ILE A 94 0.25 13.59 0.55
CA ILE A 94 1.04 14.50 1.39
C ILE A 94 2.33 13.82 1.83
N ALA A 95 2.26 12.61 2.38
CA ALA A 95 3.42 11.88 2.84
C ALA A 95 4.39 11.55 1.70
N GLY A 96 3.86 11.04 0.59
CA GLY A 96 4.66 10.70 -0.60
C GLY A 96 5.31 11.92 -1.23
N TRP A 97 4.58 13.02 -1.36
CA TRP A 97 5.14 14.26 -1.93
C TRP A 97 6.22 14.88 -1.08
N ILE A 98 6.03 14.94 0.25
CA ILE A 98 7.06 15.43 1.17
C ILE A 98 8.34 14.57 1.07
N GLY A 99 8.19 13.23 1.06
CA GLY A 99 9.32 12.31 0.92
C GLY A 99 10.03 12.47 -0.41
N LEU A 100 9.30 12.63 -1.51
CA LEU A 100 9.85 12.83 -2.85
C LEU A 100 10.61 14.17 -2.95
N ALA A 101 10.06 15.25 -2.37
CA ALA A 101 10.72 16.54 -2.32
C ALA A 101 12.03 16.49 -1.52
N ALA A 102 12.04 15.76 -0.40
CA ALA A 102 13.26 15.52 0.37
C ALA A 102 14.31 14.74 -0.44
N ALA A 103 13.89 13.70 -1.13
CA ALA A 103 14.77 12.91 -2.01
C ALA A 103 15.38 13.78 -3.12
N ALA A 104 14.57 14.59 -3.79
CA ALA A 104 15.05 15.53 -4.83
C ALA A 104 16.04 16.57 -4.27
N PHE A 105 15.77 17.09 -3.07
CA PHE A 105 16.67 18.00 -2.39
C PHE A 105 18.05 17.38 -2.13
N TYR A 106 18.06 16.16 -1.59
CA TYR A 106 19.31 15.45 -1.34
C TYR A 106 20.02 15.03 -2.61
N GLN A 107 19.29 14.66 -3.66
CA GLN A 107 19.85 14.39 -4.98
C GLN A 107 20.56 15.64 -5.52
N ALA A 108 19.97 16.83 -5.39
CA ALA A 108 20.59 18.08 -5.79
C ALA A 108 21.92 18.33 -5.06
N ILE A 109 21.96 18.09 -3.75
CA ILE A 109 23.19 18.18 -2.96
C ILE A 109 24.24 17.19 -3.47
N TRP A 110 23.84 15.92 -3.68
CA TRP A 110 24.74 14.89 -4.16
C TRP A 110 25.37 15.25 -5.51
N VAL A 111 24.53 15.63 -6.48
CA VAL A 111 25.00 16.04 -7.82
C VAL A 111 25.94 17.26 -7.75
N SER A 112 25.68 18.20 -6.83
CA SER A 112 26.53 19.37 -6.64
C SER A 112 27.93 19.05 -6.07
N ILE A 113 28.03 17.98 -5.27
CA ILE A 113 29.29 17.60 -4.59
C ILE A 113 30.06 16.55 -5.40
N VAL A 114 29.39 15.53 -5.90
CA VAL A 114 29.97 14.34 -6.52
C VAL A 114 29.95 14.42 -8.05
N GLY A 115 29.03 15.21 -8.60
CA GLY A 115 28.75 15.31 -10.02
C GLY A 115 27.63 14.32 -10.44
N PRO A 116 27.19 14.40 -11.72
CA PRO A 116 26.15 13.55 -12.26
C PRO A 116 26.61 12.08 -12.24
N ALA A 117 25.65 11.18 -11.99
CA ALA A 117 25.92 9.75 -12.00
C ALA A 117 26.35 9.28 -13.40
N SER A 118 27.52 8.65 -13.50
CA SER A 118 27.92 7.93 -14.69
C SER A 118 27.25 6.53 -14.67
N LEU A 119 26.66 6.13 -15.80
CA LEU A 119 26.09 4.79 -15.90
C LEU A 119 27.21 3.74 -15.87
N PRO A 120 27.07 2.68 -15.02
CA PRO A 120 27.97 1.55 -15.09
C PRO A 120 27.82 0.88 -16.47
N PHE A 121 28.92 0.35 -16.99
CA PHE A 121 28.99 -0.41 -18.26
C PHE A 121 29.05 0.41 -19.57
N GLY A 122 29.35 1.73 -19.52
CA GLY A 122 29.57 2.48 -20.76
C GLY A 122 28.30 2.62 -21.63
N LEU A 123 27.12 2.54 -21.03
CA LEU A 123 25.84 2.77 -21.70
C LEU A 123 25.56 4.27 -21.96
N ASP A 124 26.62 5.02 -22.25
CA ASP A 124 26.54 6.43 -22.62
C ASP A 124 25.98 6.58 -24.06
N SER A 125 24.83 5.96 -24.32
CA SER A 125 24.05 6.28 -25.52
C SER A 125 23.54 7.72 -25.35
N GLY A 126 23.83 8.59 -26.33
CA GLY A 126 23.58 10.03 -26.22
C GLY A 126 22.16 10.43 -25.81
N GLU A 127 21.13 9.63 -26.17
CA GLU A 127 19.75 9.87 -25.77
C GLU A 127 19.50 9.59 -24.27
N LEU A 128 20.07 8.51 -23.73
CA LEU A 128 19.89 8.14 -22.32
C LEU A 128 20.67 9.09 -21.42
N SER A 129 21.91 9.46 -21.78
CA SER A 129 22.70 10.46 -21.05
C SER A 129 22.05 11.84 -21.06
N PHE A 130 21.36 12.22 -22.15
CA PHE A 130 20.57 13.45 -22.21
C PHE A 130 19.40 13.42 -21.23
N VAL A 131 18.63 12.34 -21.20
CA VAL A 131 17.47 12.19 -20.29
C VAL A 131 17.93 12.19 -18.83
N LEU A 132 18.99 11.46 -18.50
CA LEU A 132 19.53 11.43 -17.14
C LEU A 132 20.09 12.78 -16.73
N GLY A 133 20.86 13.43 -17.59
CA GLY A 133 21.39 14.78 -17.34
C GLY A 133 20.27 15.82 -17.17
N TRP A 134 19.16 15.69 -17.91
CA TRP A 134 18.02 16.56 -17.71
C TRP A 134 17.35 16.29 -16.35
N LEU A 135 17.15 15.02 -15.96
CA LEU A 135 16.56 14.67 -14.67
C LEU A 135 17.42 15.12 -13.48
N GLU A 136 18.74 15.15 -13.63
CA GLU A 136 19.68 15.64 -12.61
C GLU A 136 19.90 17.15 -12.67
N SER A 137 19.41 17.83 -13.70
CA SER A 137 19.48 19.29 -13.81
C SER A 137 18.54 19.96 -12.79
N TRP A 138 18.82 21.22 -12.45
CA TRP A 138 17.95 22.02 -11.58
C TRP A 138 16.52 22.11 -12.11
N ALA A 139 16.35 22.20 -13.42
CA ALA A 139 15.03 22.21 -14.04
C ALA A 139 14.33 20.86 -13.87
N GLY A 140 15.02 19.75 -14.04
CA GLY A 140 14.50 18.40 -13.82
C GLY A 140 14.12 18.15 -12.36
N LEU A 141 14.95 18.58 -11.41
CA LEU A 141 14.68 18.46 -9.98
C LEU A 141 13.44 19.28 -9.57
N VAL A 142 13.32 20.52 -10.06
CA VAL A 142 12.12 21.35 -9.84
C VAL A 142 10.87 20.68 -10.46
N ALA A 143 11.00 20.15 -11.67
CA ALA A 143 9.90 19.43 -12.31
C ALA A 143 9.49 18.17 -11.51
N GLN A 144 10.44 17.41 -10.97
CA GLN A 144 10.18 16.28 -10.09
C GLN A 144 9.38 16.68 -8.85
N VAL A 145 9.72 17.81 -8.21
CA VAL A 145 8.99 18.30 -7.04
C VAL A 145 7.57 18.73 -7.44
N ILE A 146 7.44 19.52 -8.52
CA ILE A 146 6.12 20.02 -8.96
C ILE A 146 5.20 18.87 -9.39
N LEU A 147 5.72 17.92 -10.17
CA LEU A 147 4.95 16.78 -10.67
C LEU A 147 4.84 15.65 -9.64
N GLY A 148 5.56 15.75 -8.53
CA GLY A 148 5.64 14.73 -7.49
C GLY A 148 4.29 14.34 -6.93
N GLY A 149 3.42 15.31 -6.65
CA GLY A 149 2.06 15.03 -6.16
C GLY A 149 1.26 14.16 -7.14
N VAL A 150 1.33 14.47 -8.43
CA VAL A 150 0.66 13.70 -9.49
C VAL A 150 1.26 12.30 -9.61
N SER A 151 2.60 12.19 -9.56
CA SER A 151 3.28 10.90 -9.63
C SER A 151 2.92 9.99 -8.45
N VAL A 152 2.78 10.55 -7.24
CA VAL A 152 2.33 9.78 -6.07
C VAL A 152 0.91 9.25 -6.26
N VAL A 153 -0.02 10.08 -6.77
CA VAL A 153 -1.39 9.63 -7.08
C VAL A 153 -1.35 8.43 -8.04
N ILE A 154 -0.63 8.56 -9.16
CA ILE A 154 -0.51 7.48 -10.15
C ILE A 154 0.09 6.23 -9.51
N THR A 155 1.18 6.37 -8.75
CA THR A 155 1.87 5.25 -8.09
C THR A 155 0.96 4.54 -7.09
N VAL A 156 0.17 5.27 -6.31
CA VAL A 156 -0.76 4.70 -5.34
C VAL A 156 -1.87 3.92 -6.07
N PHE A 157 -2.48 4.48 -7.11
CA PHE A 157 -3.54 3.77 -7.86
C PHE A 157 -3.00 2.54 -8.59
N VAL A 158 -1.91 2.69 -9.32
CA VAL A 158 -1.29 1.58 -10.06
C VAL A 158 -0.79 0.50 -9.10
N GLY A 159 -0.08 0.88 -8.04
CA GLY A 159 0.43 -0.06 -7.04
C GLY A 159 -0.69 -0.81 -6.33
N SER A 160 -1.76 -0.11 -5.93
CA SER A 160 -2.95 -0.74 -5.33
C SER A 160 -3.63 -1.69 -6.30
N GLY A 161 -3.73 -1.32 -7.58
CA GLY A 161 -4.30 -2.16 -8.63
C GLY A 161 -3.52 -3.45 -8.82
N ILE A 162 -2.19 -3.35 -8.90
CA ILE A 162 -1.30 -4.51 -9.05
C ILE A 162 -1.41 -5.43 -7.83
N LEU A 163 -1.31 -4.89 -6.62
CA LEU A 163 -1.39 -5.68 -5.38
C LEU A 163 -2.76 -6.34 -5.23
N HIS A 164 -3.84 -5.62 -5.54
CA HIS A 164 -5.19 -6.18 -5.48
C HIS A 164 -5.40 -7.28 -6.52
N LEU A 165 -4.87 -7.11 -7.73
CA LEU A 165 -4.89 -8.13 -8.77
C LEU A 165 -4.13 -9.39 -8.31
N MET A 166 -2.96 -9.23 -7.68
CA MET A 166 -2.21 -10.37 -7.14
C MET A 166 -3.01 -11.08 -6.03
N LEU A 167 -3.68 -10.33 -5.15
CA LEU A 167 -4.56 -10.92 -4.14
C LEU A 167 -5.73 -11.68 -4.76
N LEU A 168 -6.33 -11.17 -5.85
CA LEU A 168 -7.38 -11.87 -6.59
C LEU A 168 -6.87 -13.19 -7.18
N LEU A 169 -5.70 -13.17 -7.83
CA LEU A 169 -5.08 -14.35 -8.42
C LEU A 169 -4.72 -15.42 -7.39
N LEU A 170 -4.31 -14.99 -6.19
CA LEU A 170 -3.95 -15.89 -5.09
C LEU A 170 -5.15 -16.30 -4.22
N GLY A 171 -6.37 -15.82 -4.51
CA GLY A 171 -7.56 -16.08 -3.68
C GLY A 171 -7.53 -15.39 -2.31
N GLY A 172 -6.69 -14.37 -2.14
CA GLY A 172 -6.53 -13.61 -0.90
C GLY A 172 -7.35 -12.32 -0.81
N ALA A 173 -8.04 -11.90 -1.87
CA ALA A 173 -8.83 -10.67 -1.91
C ALA A 173 -10.18 -10.83 -1.17
N ARG A 174 -10.13 -10.99 0.16
CA ARG A 174 -11.34 -11.15 0.98
C ARG A 174 -12.12 -9.87 1.22
N ARG A 175 -11.49 -8.73 1.02
CA ARG A 175 -12.07 -7.38 1.11
C ARG A 175 -11.96 -6.70 -0.24
N GLY A 176 -12.75 -5.63 -0.45
CA GLY A 176 -12.76 -4.87 -1.70
C GLY A 176 -11.43 -4.16 -1.97
N PHE A 177 -11.30 -3.60 -3.19
CA PHE A 177 -10.15 -2.82 -3.63
C PHE A 177 -9.77 -1.70 -2.64
N GLU A 178 -10.76 -1.07 -2.03
CA GLU A 178 -10.57 0.02 -1.08
C GLU A 178 -9.65 -0.38 0.09
N ALA A 179 -9.78 -1.61 0.61
CA ALA A 179 -8.91 -2.09 1.67
C ALA A 179 -7.43 -2.12 1.25
N THR A 180 -7.14 -2.63 0.04
CA THR A 180 -5.79 -2.61 -0.54
C THR A 180 -5.29 -1.19 -0.76
N PHE A 181 -6.16 -0.32 -1.29
CA PHE A 181 -5.84 1.07 -1.57
C PHE A 181 -5.45 1.84 -0.31
N ARG A 182 -6.20 1.68 0.78
CA ARG A 182 -5.90 2.28 2.08
C ARG A 182 -4.54 1.81 2.62
N VAL A 183 -4.23 0.52 2.50
CA VAL A 183 -2.91 -0.01 2.89
C VAL A 183 -1.80 0.70 2.13
N VAL A 184 -1.93 0.83 0.81
CA VAL A 184 -0.90 1.49 -0.02
C VAL A 184 -0.76 2.97 0.33
N CYS A 185 -1.87 3.67 0.55
CA CYS A 185 -1.87 5.08 0.94
C CYS A 185 -1.14 5.32 2.27
N PHE A 186 -1.50 4.58 3.32
CA PHE A 186 -0.88 4.75 4.63
C PHE A 186 0.58 4.27 4.65
N SER A 187 0.93 3.29 3.83
CA SER A 187 2.32 2.85 3.68
C SER A 187 3.25 3.91 3.07
N GLN A 188 2.69 4.97 2.45
CA GLN A 188 3.48 6.13 2.01
C GLN A 188 4.18 6.85 3.19
N ALA A 189 3.77 6.58 4.44
CA ALA A 189 4.52 7.02 5.62
C ALA A 189 6.02 6.69 5.56
N THR A 190 6.41 5.60 4.90
CA THR A 190 7.82 5.21 4.74
C THR A 190 8.63 6.22 3.94
N THR A 191 8.01 6.96 3.02
CA THR A 191 8.72 7.98 2.24
C THR A 191 9.18 9.16 3.09
N LEU A 192 8.51 9.41 4.23
CA LEU A 192 8.93 10.43 5.20
C LEU A 192 10.25 10.11 5.89
N LEU A 193 10.68 8.84 5.89
CA LEU A 193 12.03 8.47 6.35
C LEU A 193 13.12 9.08 5.48
N LEU A 194 12.80 9.46 4.24
CA LEU A 194 13.72 10.18 3.35
C LEU A 194 14.01 11.62 3.82
N LEU A 195 13.24 12.17 4.77
CA LEU A 195 13.60 13.43 5.44
C LEU A 195 14.88 13.31 6.26
N ILE A 196 15.20 12.10 6.74
CA ILE A 196 16.45 11.81 7.40
C ILE A 196 17.48 11.51 6.32
N PRO A 197 18.69 12.12 6.32
CA PRO A 197 19.69 11.90 5.28
C PRO A 197 20.34 10.50 5.36
N LEU A 198 19.49 9.46 5.36
CA LEU A 198 19.89 8.05 5.45
C LEU A 198 20.72 7.59 4.24
N PHE A 199 20.62 8.31 3.11
CA PHE A 199 21.39 8.00 1.92
C PHE A 199 22.91 8.21 2.12
N LEU A 200 23.31 8.99 3.13
CA LEU A 200 24.71 9.14 3.53
C LEU A 200 25.26 7.86 4.19
N ILE A 201 24.40 6.96 4.61
CA ILE A 201 24.79 5.70 5.21
C ILE A 201 24.56 4.58 4.17
N PRO A 202 25.60 3.86 3.75
CA PRO A 202 25.45 2.76 2.83
C PRO A 202 24.37 1.77 3.31
N PHE A 203 23.56 1.26 2.39
CA PHE A 203 22.46 0.30 2.63
C PHE A 203 21.23 0.82 3.39
N CYS A 204 21.21 2.03 3.95
CA CYS A 204 19.99 2.54 4.61
C CYS A 204 18.82 2.69 3.64
N GLY A 205 19.07 3.01 2.38
CA GLY A 205 18.02 3.01 1.35
C GLY A 205 17.35 1.64 1.21
N LEU A 206 18.11 0.55 1.27
CA LEU A 206 17.57 -0.82 1.27
C LEU A 206 16.72 -1.10 2.51
N ALA A 207 17.10 -0.58 3.68
CA ALA A 207 16.30 -0.73 4.90
C ALA A 207 14.95 -0.02 4.77
N VAL A 208 14.88 1.16 4.17
CA VAL A 208 13.63 1.88 3.90
C VAL A 208 12.74 1.09 2.95
N VAL A 209 13.30 0.55 1.85
CA VAL A 209 12.57 -0.31 0.90
C VAL A 209 12.06 -1.58 1.59
N ALA A 210 12.90 -2.26 2.37
CA ALA A 210 12.52 -3.46 3.11
C ALA A 210 11.39 -3.17 4.10
N TRP A 211 11.44 -2.01 4.79
CA TRP A 211 10.38 -1.58 5.69
C TRP A 211 9.07 -1.28 4.95
N CYS A 212 9.14 -0.63 3.78
CA CYS A 212 7.98 -0.40 2.94
C CYS A 212 7.30 -1.72 2.52
N LEU A 213 8.10 -2.70 2.07
CA LEU A 213 7.59 -4.04 1.72
C LEU A 213 6.98 -4.74 2.94
N ALA A 214 7.59 -4.61 4.12
CA ALA A 214 7.03 -5.15 5.35
C ALA A 214 5.67 -4.52 5.68
N LEU A 215 5.52 -3.20 5.52
CA LEU A 215 4.24 -2.52 5.72
C LEU A 215 3.17 -3.02 4.73
N TYR A 216 3.50 -3.25 3.46
CA TYR A 216 2.56 -3.84 2.52
C TYR A 216 2.13 -5.24 2.95
N VAL A 217 3.07 -6.10 3.35
CA VAL A 217 2.76 -7.47 3.80
C VAL A 217 1.90 -7.44 5.05
N ILE A 218 2.27 -6.66 6.07
CA ILE A 218 1.51 -6.53 7.32
C ILE A 218 0.13 -5.93 7.04
N GLY A 219 0.09 -4.84 6.27
CA GLY A 219 -1.15 -4.14 5.95
C GLY A 219 -2.14 -5.01 5.19
N LEU A 220 -1.69 -5.70 4.13
CA LEU A 220 -2.55 -6.61 3.36
C LEU A 220 -3.02 -7.80 4.19
N ALA A 221 -2.14 -8.38 5.02
CA ALA A 221 -2.51 -9.48 5.90
C ALA A 221 -3.61 -9.07 6.89
N GLN A 222 -3.48 -7.90 7.53
CA GLN A 222 -4.46 -7.40 8.48
C GLN A 222 -5.75 -6.91 7.80
N ALA A 223 -5.64 -6.12 6.72
CA ALA A 223 -6.79 -5.56 6.03
C ALA A 223 -7.66 -6.63 5.37
N HIS A 224 -7.07 -7.66 4.75
CA HIS A 224 -7.80 -8.76 4.12
C HIS A 224 -8.00 -9.98 5.04
N GLN A 225 -7.46 -9.95 6.26
CA GLN A 225 -7.51 -11.07 7.22
C GLN A 225 -7.00 -12.38 6.59
N ILE A 226 -5.86 -12.31 5.93
CA ILE A 226 -5.16 -13.44 5.30
C ILE A 226 -3.84 -13.75 6.02
N GLY A 227 -3.31 -14.95 5.78
CA GLY A 227 -1.99 -15.31 6.32
C GLY A 227 -0.88 -14.47 5.70
N TYR A 228 0.15 -14.18 6.48
CA TYR A 228 1.32 -13.40 6.02
C TYR A 228 2.01 -14.02 4.78
N GLY A 229 1.97 -15.35 4.61
CA GLY A 229 2.51 -16.01 3.43
C GLY A 229 1.79 -15.61 2.14
N HIS A 230 0.46 -15.51 2.16
CA HIS A 230 -0.34 -15.05 1.02
C HIS A 230 -0.08 -13.56 0.72
N ALA A 231 0.00 -12.73 1.76
CA ALA A 231 0.31 -11.33 1.62
C ALA A 231 1.73 -11.12 1.06
N LEU A 232 2.72 -11.89 1.54
CA LEU A 232 4.09 -11.87 1.05
C LEU A 232 4.16 -12.28 -0.43
N ALA A 233 3.47 -13.34 -0.81
CA ALA A 233 3.40 -13.76 -2.20
C ALA A 233 2.78 -12.67 -3.10
N ALA A 234 1.68 -12.02 -2.66
CA ALA A 234 1.05 -10.94 -3.40
C ALA A 234 1.98 -9.73 -3.61
N VAL A 235 2.87 -9.45 -2.67
CA VAL A 235 3.85 -8.35 -2.75
C VAL A 235 5.07 -8.74 -3.59
N LEU A 236 5.59 -9.95 -3.45
CA LEU A 236 6.83 -10.37 -4.12
C LEU A 236 6.62 -10.81 -5.57
N LEU A 237 5.49 -11.42 -5.90
CA LEU A 237 5.24 -11.92 -7.27
C LEU A 237 5.36 -10.83 -8.35
N PRO A 238 4.76 -9.64 -8.23
CA PRO A 238 4.90 -8.61 -9.25
C PRO A 238 6.34 -8.10 -9.35
N ILE A 239 7.09 -8.05 -8.25
CA ILE A 239 8.50 -7.65 -8.24
C ILE A 239 9.34 -8.69 -8.98
N LEU A 240 9.14 -9.97 -8.68
CA LEU A 240 9.84 -11.07 -9.36
C LEU A 240 9.50 -11.11 -10.85
N ALA A 241 8.23 -10.95 -11.21
CA ALA A 241 7.80 -10.89 -12.62
C ALA A 241 8.49 -9.73 -13.36
N LEU A 242 8.53 -8.53 -12.74
CA LEU A 242 9.21 -7.38 -13.31
C LEU A 242 10.71 -7.63 -13.49
N CYS A 243 11.38 -8.19 -12.47
CA CYS A 243 12.80 -8.53 -12.55
C CYS A 243 13.08 -9.54 -13.67
N CYS A 244 12.26 -10.60 -13.78
CA CYS A 244 12.40 -11.59 -14.85
C CYS A 244 12.18 -10.96 -16.24
N CYS A 245 11.20 -10.08 -16.38
CA CYS A 245 10.97 -9.35 -17.64
C CYS A 245 12.16 -8.44 -17.98
N CYS A 246 12.70 -7.69 -17.01
CA CYS A 246 13.85 -6.83 -17.24
C CYS A 246 15.09 -7.62 -17.65
N VAL A 247 15.39 -8.74 -16.98
CA VAL A 247 16.52 -9.62 -17.34
C VAL A 247 16.30 -10.22 -18.72
N GLY A 248 15.08 -10.70 -19.02
CA GLY A 248 14.75 -11.26 -20.33
C GLY A 248 14.91 -10.25 -21.45
N LEU A 249 14.44 -9.02 -21.26
CA LEU A 249 14.61 -7.94 -22.25
C LEU A 249 16.10 -7.59 -22.41
N ALA A 250 16.85 -7.46 -21.32
CA ALA A 250 18.28 -7.15 -21.36
C ALA A 250 19.06 -8.23 -22.14
N THR A 251 18.75 -9.50 -21.95
CA THR A 251 19.42 -10.61 -22.67
C THR A 251 19.06 -10.60 -24.16
N ILE A 252 17.80 -10.31 -24.51
CA ILE A 252 17.37 -10.19 -25.92
C ILE A 252 18.10 -9.03 -26.61
N PHE A 253 18.16 -7.86 -25.97
CA PHE A 253 18.86 -6.69 -26.51
C PHE A 253 20.38 -6.94 -26.65
N ALA A 254 21.01 -7.54 -25.64
CA ALA A 254 22.43 -7.90 -25.68
C ALA A 254 22.72 -8.87 -26.83
N GLY A 255 21.86 -9.89 -27.03
CA GLY A 255 21.98 -10.82 -28.15
C GLY A 255 21.80 -10.16 -29.51
N ALA A 256 20.84 -9.25 -29.64
CA ALA A 256 20.62 -8.49 -30.86
C ALA A 256 21.81 -7.58 -31.20
N ILE A 257 22.36 -6.88 -30.22
CA ILE A 257 23.56 -6.04 -30.40
C ILE A 257 24.77 -6.91 -30.81
N ALA A 258 25.00 -8.02 -30.12
CA ALA A 258 26.10 -8.93 -30.44
C ALA A 258 26.00 -9.50 -31.87
N SER A 259 24.78 -9.81 -32.33
CA SER A 259 24.54 -10.28 -33.71
C SER A 259 24.83 -9.21 -34.75
N LEU A 260 24.47 -7.94 -34.47
CA LEU A 260 24.74 -6.80 -35.36
C LEU A 260 26.25 -6.51 -35.43
N VAL A 261 26.95 -6.49 -34.29
CA VAL A 261 28.39 -6.26 -34.23
C VAL A 261 29.16 -7.37 -34.93
N GLY A 262 28.73 -8.65 -34.79
CA GLY A 262 29.37 -9.79 -35.46
C GLY A 262 29.15 -9.82 -36.98
N GLN A 263 28.25 -8.99 -37.53
CA GLN A 263 28.00 -8.87 -38.97
C GLN A 263 28.74 -7.68 -39.61
N MET A 264 29.41 -6.87 -38.82
CA MET A 264 30.26 -5.79 -39.37
C MET A 264 31.59 -6.40 -39.83
N PRO A 265 31.97 -6.18 -41.13
CA PRO A 265 33.18 -6.73 -41.70
C PRO A 265 34.48 -6.12 -41.12
#